data_0261fcc7fef4516fed55f81d29fee198
#
_entry.id   0261fcc7fef4516fed55f81d29fee198
#
_cell.length_a   1.000
_cell.length_b   1.000
_cell.length_c   1.000
_cell.angle_alpha   90.00
_cell.angle_beta   90.00
_cell.angle_gamma   90.00
#
_symmetry.space_group_name_H-M   'P 1'
#
loop_
_entity.id
_entity.type
_entity.pdbx_description
1 polymer ?
#
loop_
_entity_poly.entity_id
_entity_poly.type
_entity_poly.pdbx_seq_one_letter_code
_entity_poly.pdbx_strand_id
1 'polypeptide(L)' 'DFKKLLKLGLVDTFRYMHPEKAGKYTYWSYRYNARSKNKGWRLDYFLVSDSLKSSIKKAKILSTIPGSDHCPIILKLNMK' A
#
# COMPACT_ATOMS: atom_id res chain seq x y z
N ASP A 1 -3.26 -10.37 -12.58
CA ASP A 1 -2.20 -9.66 -11.90
C ASP A 1 -2.63 -8.23 -11.54
N PHE A 2 -1.77 -7.50 -10.85
CA PHE A 2 -2.08 -6.17 -10.34
C PHE A 2 -2.46 -5.18 -11.47
N LYS A 3 -1.72 -5.21 -12.55
CA LYS A 3 -2.00 -4.32 -13.70
C LYS A 3 -3.36 -4.60 -14.33
N LYS A 4 -3.76 -5.86 -14.39
CA LYS A 4 -5.10 -6.23 -14.87
C LYS A 4 -6.19 -5.66 -13.96
N LEU A 5 -5.99 -5.74 -12.65
CA LEU A 5 -6.96 -5.20 -11.70
C LEU A 5 -7.14 -3.70 -11.88
N LEU A 6 -6.04 -2.98 -12.10
CA LEU A 6 -6.12 -1.54 -12.36
C LEU A 6 -6.85 -1.23 -13.67
N LYS A 7 -6.66 -2.06 -14.70
CA LYS A 7 -7.35 -1.89 -15.97
C LYS A 7 -8.86 -2.14 -15.88
N LEU A 8 -9.28 -2.92 -14.88
CA LEU A 8 -10.70 -3.19 -14.63
C LEU A 8 -11.39 -2.08 -13.85
N GLY A 9 -10.70 -0.97 -13.58
CA GLY A 9 -11.28 0.16 -12.90
C GLY A 9 -11.09 0.15 -11.38
N LEU A 10 -10.21 -0.71 -10.88
CA LEU A 10 -9.86 -0.70 -9.45
C LEU A 10 -8.75 0.30 -9.19
N VAL A 11 -8.80 0.95 -8.03
CA VAL A 11 -7.87 2.01 -7.64
C VAL A 11 -6.97 1.52 -6.51
N ASP A 12 -5.64 1.66 -6.70
CA ASP A 12 -4.65 1.45 -5.66
C ASP A 12 -4.75 2.62 -4.68
N THR A 13 -5.32 2.39 -3.52
CA THR A 13 -5.65 3.45 -2.57
C THR A 13 -4.44 4.21 -2.08
N PHE A 14 -3.32 3.52 -1.81
CA PHE A 14 -2.12 4.21 -1.35
C PHE A 14 -1.55 5.12 -2.44
N ARG A 15 -1.46 4.63 -3.67
CA ARG A 15 -0.92 5.41 -4.77
C ARG A 15 -1.83 6.59 -5.12
N TYR A 16 -3.14 6.41 -5.00
CA TYR A 16 -4.09 7.49 -5.23
C TYR A 16 -3.89 8.64 -4.24
N MET A 17 -3.70 8.32 -2.96
CA MET A 17 -3.50 9.32 -1.90
C MET A 17 -2.09 9.90 -1.89
N HIS A 18 -1.11 9.16 -2.40
CA HIS A 18 0.31 9.55 -2.37
C HIS A 18 0.96 9.28 -3.72
N PRO A 19 0.56 10.03 -4.78
CA PRO A 19 0.96 9.68 -6.15
C PRO A 19 2.47 9.78 -6.42
N GLU A 20 3.19 10.59 -5.65
CA GLU A 20 4.61 10.79 -5.86
C GLU A 20 5.50 10.15 -4.78
N LYS A 21 4.91 9.44 -3.83
CA LYS A 21 5.66 8.88 -2.73
C LYS A 21 6.37 7.59 -3.16
N ALA A 22 7.69 7.60 -3.09
CA ALA A 22 8.52 6.44 -3.41
C ALA A 22 9.12 5.85 -2.14
N GLY A 23 9.66 4.62 -2.24
CA GLY A 23 10.36 3.98 -1.12
C GLY A 23 9.44 3.51 0.00
N LYS A 24 8.14 3.42 -0.25
CA LYS A 24 7.18 2.91 0.72
C LYS A 24 6.83 1.47 0.37
N TYR A 25 7.22 0.55 1.22
CA TYR A 25 7.10 -0.88 1.02
C TYR A 25 6.31 -1.52 2.16
N THR A 26 5.74 -2.70 1.89
CA THR A 26 4.99 -3.47 2.88
C THR A 26 5.69 -4.76 3.24
N TYR A 27 6.71 -5.13 2.50
CA TYR A 27 7.45 -6.38 2.68
C TYR A 27 8.94 -6.13 2.52
N TRP A 28 9.74 -6.75 3.38
CA TRP A 28 11.20 -6.78 3.27
C TRP A 28 11.67 -8.17 3.63
N SER A 29 12.59 -8.71 2.82
CA SER A 29 13.20 -9.98 3.14
C SER A 29 13.98 -9.88 4.47
N TYR A 30 14.03 -10.96 5.23
CA TYR A 30 14.88 -11.01 6.42
C TYR A 30 16.38 -11.07 6.08
N ARG A 31 16.71 -11.35 4.82
CA ARG A 31 18.10 -11.50 4.38
C ARG A 31 18.76 -10.13 4.16
N TYR A 32 20.06 -10.09 4.45
CA TYR A 32 20.92 -8.95 4.12
C TYR A 32 20.49 -7.62 4.72
N ASN A 33 19.81 -7.66 5.87
CA ASN A 33 19.29 -6.45 6.53
C ASN A 33 18.45 -5.58 5.58
N ALA A 34 17.64 -6.21 4.73
CA ALA A 34 16.87 -5.51 3.71
C ALA A 34 15.98 -4.40 4.29
N ARG A 35 15.38 -4.64 5.46
CA ARG A 35 14.49 -3.65 6.07
C ARG A 35 15.25 -2.41 6.55
N SER A 36 16.40 -2.57 7.18
CA SER A 36 17.20 -1.43 7.63
C SER A 36 17.71 -0.60 6.47
N LYS A 37 17.92 -1.22 5.30
CA LYS A 37 18.33 -0.55 4.07
C LYS A 37 17.14 -0.08 3.24
N ASN A 38 15.92 -0.36 3.69
CA ASN A 38 14.67 -0.11 2.97
C ASN A 38 14.67 -0.68 1.55
N LYS A 39 15.19 -1.88 1.41
CA LYS A 39 15.13 -2.64 0.15
C LYS A 39 13.98 -3.62 0.24
N GLY A 40 12.82 -3.17 -0.19
CA GLY A 40 11.59 -3.93 -0.03
C GLY A 40 10.72 -3.89 -1.26
N TRP A 41 9.50 -4.39 -1.08
CA TRP A 41 8.50 -4.49 -2.14
C TRP A 41 7.17 -4.06 -1.56
N ARG A 42 6.33 -3.44 -2.39
CA ARG A 42 4.96 -3.13 -2.01
C ARG A 42 4.08 -4.26 -2.53
N LEU A 43 3.83 -5.24 -1.67
CA LEU A 43 3.10 -6.47 -2.01
C LEU A 43 1.66 -6.49 -1.49
N ASP A 44 1.36 -5.66 -0.49
CA ASP A 44 0.04 -5.63 0.14
C ASP A 44 -0.68 -4.36 -0.28
N TYR A 45 -1.94 -4.50 -0.72
CA TYR A 45 -2.72 -3.40 -1.27
C TYR A 45 -4.15 -3.44 -0.76
N PHE A 46 -4.75 -2.26 -0.64
CA PHE A 46 -6.21 -2.13 -0.63
C PHE A 46 -6.63 -1.54 -1.96
N LEU A 47 -7.46 -2.26 -2.69
CA LEU A 47 -8.01 -1.80 -3.96
C LEU A 47 -9.49 -1.49 -3.77
N VAL A 48 -9.94 -0.37 -4.31
CA VAL A 48 -11.37 0.00 -4.29
C VAL A 48 -11.82 0.28 -5.71
N SER A 49 -13.15 0.22 -5.93
CA SER A 49 -13.69 0.60 -7.22
C SER A 49 -13.46 2.10 -7.47
N ASP A 50 -13.36 2.49 -8.73
CA ASP A 50 -13.15 3.88 -9.09
C ASP A 50 -14.24 4.80 -8.50
N SER A 51 -15.47 4.30 -8.40
CA SER A 51 -16.58 5.07 -7.82
C SER A 51 -16.39 5.39 -6.34
N LEU A 52 -15.53 4.66 -5.63
CA LEU A 52 -15.27 4.88 -4.21
C LEU A 52 -14.00 5.69 -3.94
N LYS A 53 -13.23 6.04 -4.96
CA LYS A 53 -11.94 6.70 -4.73
C LYS A 53 -12.08 8.04 -4.00
N SER A 54 -13.16 8.77 -4.25
CA SER A 54 -13.40 10.04 -3.56
C SER A 54 -13.78 9.87 -2.10
N SER A 55 -14.11 8.64 -1.68
CA SER A 55 -14.41 8.33 -0.28
C SER A 55 -13.19 7.91 0.52
N ILE A 56 -12.02 7.81 -0.11
CA ILE A 56 -10.79 7.42 0.59
C ILE A 56 -10.37 8.59 1.49
N LYS A 57 -10.33 8.35 2.78
CA LYS A 57 -9.93 9.34 3.76
C LYS A 57 -8.45 9.23 4.11
N LYS A 58 -7.96 8.00 4.26
CA LYS A 58 -6.54 7.72 4.56
C LYS A 58 -6.12 6.40 3.93
N ALA A 59 -4.88 6.36 3.44
CA ALA A 59 -4.23 5.14 3.04
C ALA A 59 -2.80 5.22 3.55
N LYS A 60 -2.41 4.30 4.44
CA LYS A 60 -1.12 4.34 5.12
C LYS A 60 -0.41 3.01 5.06
N ILE A 61 0.91 3.08 4.99
CA ILE A 61 1.81 1.96 5.17
C ILE A 61 2.57 2.20 6.47
N LEU A 62 2.36 1.32 7.46
CA LEU A 62 2.94 1.49 8.80
C LEU A 62 4.30 0.80 8.85
N SER A 63 5.26 1.31 8.08
CA SER A 63 6.56 0.69 7.86
C SER A 63 7.45 0.60 9.11
N THR A 64 7.13 1.34 10.16
CA THR A 64 7.92 1.34 11.40
C THR A 64 7.48 0.29 12.42
N ILE A 65 6.38 -0.42 12.16
CA ILE A 65 5.89 -1.45 13.09
C ILE A 65 6.58 -2.78 12.79
N PRO A 66 7.39 -3.31 13.72
CA PRO A 66 8.09 -4.58 13.53
C PRO A 66 7.21 -5.78 13.88
N GLY A 67 7.74 -6.99 13.72
CA GLY A 67 7.09 -8.22 14.16
C GLY A 67 6.80 -9.20 13.04
N SER A 68 6.99 -8.78 11.78
CA SER A 68 6.77 -9.62 10.61
C SER A 68 7.67 -9.12 9.47
N ASP A 69 7.85 -9.93 8.43
CA ASP A 69 8.50 -9.48 7.20
C ASP A 69 7.58 -8.56 6.38
N HIS A 70 6.29 -8.51 6.74
CA HIS A 70 5.34 -7.50 6.24
C HIS A 70 5.07 -6.47 7.34
N CYS A 71 4.66 -5.27 6.94
CA CYS A 71 4.14 -4.28 7.89
C CYS A 71 2.64 -4.10 7.66
N PRO A 72 1.90 -3.58 8.67
CA PRO A 72 0.48 -3.31 8.50
C PRO A 72 0.22 -2.21 7.48
N ILE A 73 -0.93 -2.32 6.80
CA ILE A 73 -1.45 -1.24 5.97
C ILE A 73 -2.83 -0.86 6.49
N ILE A 74 -3.19 0.40 6.33
CA ILE A 74 -4.46 0.92 6.81
C ILE A 74 -5.18 1.65 5.68
N LEU A 75 -6.47 1.37 5.55
CA LEU A 75 -7.37 2.11 4.67
C LEU A 75 -8.53 2.63 5.50
N LYS A 76 -8.81 3.91 5.37
CA LYS A 76 -9.98 4.53 6.00
C LYS A 76 -10.85 5.16 4.93
N LEU A 77 -12.12 4.77 4.92
CA LEU A 77 -13.11 5.29 4.00
C LEU A 77 -14.13 6.13 4.75
N ASN A 78 -14.62 7.17 4.09
CA ASN A 78 -15.73 7.98 4.60
C ASN A 78 -17.00 7.47 3.92
N MET A 79 -17.67 6.51 4.57
CA MET A 79 -18.90 5.89 4.05
C MET A 79 -20.11 6.56 4.68
N LYS A 80 -21.04 6.95 3.85
CA LYS A 80 -22.33 7.46 4.33
C LYS A 80 -23.37 6.35 4.32
#